data_48adf7ce2ff9996519a1ef24c921a092
#
_entry.id   48adf7ce2ff9996519a1ef24c921a092
#
_cell.length_a   1.000
_cell.length_b   1.000
_cell.length_c   1.000
_cell.angle_alpha   90.00
_cell.angle_beta   90.00
_cell.angle_gamma   90.00
#
_symmetry.space_group_name_H-M   'P 1'
#
loop_
_entity.id
_entity.type
_entity.pdbx_description
1 polymer ?
#
loop_
_entity_poly.entity_id
_entity_poly.type
_entity_poly.pdbx_seq_one_letter_code
_entity_poly.pdbx_strand_id
1 'polypeptide(L)'
;MRHAIDFYWNESVAFHGHACPGLALGCRVAVDAAALLGVDERCGDEEGVCIAETDACGIDAIQSVWGCTMGKGNLLLKPRGKQAFTFYRRGAPEGTIAVS
;
A
#
# COMPACT_ATOMS: atom_id res chain seq x y z
N MET A 1 -8.63 7.69 -3.02
CA MET A 1 -9.39 6.58 -2.40
C MET A 1 -10.83 7.00 -2.18
N ARG A 2 -11.78 6.08 -2.35
CA ARG A 2 -13.21 6.33 -2.31
C ARG A 2 -13.73 6.64 -0.90
N HIS A 3 -13.14 6.03 0.12
CA HIS A 3 -13.59 6.15 1.50
C HIS A 3 -12.64 7.01 2.33
N ALA A 4 -13.09 7.43 3.51
CA ALA A 4 -12.24 8.10 4.47
C ALA A 4 -11.16 7.14 5.01
N ILE A 5 -10.08 7.70 5.54
CA ILE A 5 -8.96 6.89 6.05
C ILE A 5 -9.40 5.91 7.14
N ASP A 6 -10.42 6.25 7.93
CA ASP A 6 -10.92 5.36 8.99
C ASP A 6 -11.40 4.02 8.43
N PHE A 7 -12.03 4.03 7.25
CA PHE A 7 -12.45 2.80 6.60
C PHE A 7 -11.24 1.90 6.31
N TYR A 8 -10.21 2.46 5.70
CA TYR A 8 -9.01 1.70 5.33
C TYR A 8 -8.21 1.26 6.54
N TRP A 9 -8.21 2.07 7.59
CA TRP A 9 -7.58 1.70 8.86
C TRP A 9 -8.26 0.47 9.46
N ASN A 10 -9.59 0.47 9.51
CA ASN A 10 -10.35 -0.67 10.04
C ASN A 10 -10.12 -1.93 9.22
N GLU A 11 -10.08 -1.81 7.89
CA GLU A 11 -9.78 -2.94 7.01
C GLU A 11 -8.36 -3.46 7.23
N SER A 12 -7.40 -2.57 7.42
CA SER A 12 -6.01 -2.95 7.66
C SER A 12 -5.85 -3.67 9.00
N VAL A 13 -6.51 -3.19 10.04
CA VAL A 13 -6.48 -3.84 11.36
C VAL A 13 -7.10 -5.23 11.28
N ALA A 14 -8.23 -5.37 10.59
CA ALA A 14 -8.88 -6.66 10.42
C ALA A 14 -7.98 -7.65 9.68
N PHE A 15 -7.30 -7.21 8.63
CA PHE A 15 -6.39 -8.04 7.85
C PHE A 15 -5.15 -8.43 8.65
N HIS A 16 -4.56 -7.47 9.34
CA HIS A 16 -3.31 -7.67 10.09
C HIS A 16 -3.52 -8.42 11.42
N GLY A 17 -4.68 -8.23 12.04
CA GLY A 17 -5.05 -8.91 13.27
C GLY A 17 -4.92 -8.07 14.53
N HIS A 18 -4.24 -6.92 14.47
CA HIS A 18 -4.15 -6.00 15.60
C HIS A 18 -3.77 -4.60 15.11
N ALA A 19 -3.92 -3.61 15.97
CA ALA A 19 -3.52 -2.24 15.67
C ALA A 19 -2.11 -1.99 16.24
N CYS A 20 -1.25 -1.37 15.43
CA CYS A 20 0.10 -1.00 15.88
C CYS A 20 0.58 0.23 15.09
N PRO A 21 1.61 0.94 15.59
CA PRO A 21 2.12 2.14 14.89
C PRO A 21 2.65 1.87 13.49
N GLY A 22 3.31 0.73 13.27
CA GLY A 22 3.81 0.38 11.94
C GLY A 22 2.70 0.17 10.94
N LEU A 23 1.61 -0.46 11.35
CA LEU A 23 0.44 -0.62 10.51
C LEU A 23 -0.21 0.72 10.18
N ALA A 24 -0.30 1.62 11.18
CA ALA A 24 -0.87 2.95 10.98
C ALA A 24 -0.08 3.75 9.96
N LEU A 25 1.25 3.69 10.05
CA LEU A 25 2.12 4.35 9.08
C LEU A 25 1.89 3.81 7.68
N GLY A 26 1.86 2.49 7.52
CA GLY A 26 1.61 1.86 6.23
C GLY A 26 0.25 2.21 5.64
N CYS A 27 -0.79 2.25 6.48
CA CYS A 27 -2.12 2.63 6.06
C CYS A 27 -2.14 4.08 5.54
N ARG A 28 -1.50 5.00 6.26
CA ARG A 28 -1.42 6.39 5.85
C ARG A 28 -0.67 6.56 4.54
N VAL A 29 0.46 5.89 4.41
CA VAL A 29 1.25 5.92 3.18
C VAL A 29 0.43 5.39 2.01
N ALA A 30 -0.25 4.27 2.17
CA ALA A 30 -1.04 3.66 1.10
C ALA A 30 -2.18 4.56 0.66
N VAL A 31 -2.91 5.16 1.60
CA VAL A 31 -4.04 6.05 1.28
C VAL A 31 -3.55 7.31 0.59
N ASP A 32 -2.49 7.93 1.09
CA ASP A 32 -1.96 9.15 0.50
C ASP A 32 -1.39 8.90 -0.90
N ALA A 33 -0.66 7.80 -1.09
CA ALA A 33 -0.13 7.45 -2.41
C ALA A 33 -1.26 7.20 -3.40
N ALA A 34 -2.33 6.53 -2.97
CA ALA A 34 -3.48 6.28 -3.82
C ALA A 34 -4.15 7.58 -4.25
N ALA A 35 -4.30 8.53 -3.34
CA ALA A 35 -4.88 9.83 -3.65
C ALA A 35 -4.04 10.58 -4.69
N LEU A 36 -2.72 10.55 -4.54
CA LEU A 36 -1.81 11.23 -5.45
C LEU A 36 -1.78 10.59 -6.84
N LEU A 37 -1.98 9.27 -6.93
CA LEU A 37 -1.98 8.54 -8.20
C LEU A 37 -3.36 8.36 -8.82
N GLY A 38 -4.39 8.92 -8.20
CA GLY A 38 -5.75 8.83 -8.73
C GLY A 38 -6.37 7.44 -8.61
N VAL A 39 -5.96 6.68 -7.62
CA VAL A 39 -6.52 5.35 -7.35
C VAL A 39 -7.69 5.49 -6.38
N ASP A 40 -8.90 5.18 -6.84
CA ASP A 40 -10.11 5.35 -6.02
C ASP A 40 -10.47 4.12 -5.21
N GLU A 41 -10.10 2.93 -5.68
CA GLU A 41 -10.42 1.67 -5.04
C GLU A 41 -9.20 0.76 -5.04
N ARG A 42 -9.27 -0.30 -4.22
CA ARG A 42 -8.26 -1.35 -4.26
C ARG A 42 -8.09 -1.84 -5.71
N CYS A 43 -6.84 -1.97 -6.14
CA CYS A 43 -6.55 -2.43 -7.49
C CYS A 43 -7.00 -3.87 -7.65
N GLY A 44 -7.89 -4.10 -8.62
CA GLY A 44 -8.54 -5.40 -8.81
C GLY A 44 -7.63 -6.45 -9.41
N ASP A 45 -6.62 -6.05 -10.14
CA ASP A 45 -5.68 -6.95 -10.80
C ASP A 45 -4.27 -6.44 -10.56
N GLU A 46 -3.43 -6.40 -11.57
CA GLU A 46 -2.05 -5.93 -11.46
C GLU A 46 -1.89 -4.47 -11.84
N GLU A 47 -2.97 -3.69 -11.75
CA GLU A 47 -2.96 -2.28 -12.11
C GLU A 47 -2.01 -1.47 -11.23
N GLY A 48 -2.03 -1.72 -9.92
CA GLY A 48 -1.14 -1.06 -8.98
C GLY A 48 0.02 -1.96 -8.61
N VAL A 49 1.20 -1.37 -8.46
CA VAL A 49 2.40 -2.10 -8.03
C VAL A 49 3.02 -1.36 -6.87
N CYS A 50 3.48 -2.08 -5.87
CA CYS A 50 4.23 -1.52 -4.76
C CYS A 50 5.57 -2.26 -4.60
N ILE A 51 6.64 -1.49 -4.53
CA ILE A 51 7.96 -2.01 -4.17
C ILE A 51 8.23 -1.55 -2.75
N ALA A 52 8.40 -2.49 -1.82
CA ALA A 52 8.61 -2.17 -0.41
C ALA A 52 10.01 -2.60 0.02
N GLU A 53 10.69 -1.73 0.74
CA GLU A 53 12.04 -2.00 1.26
C GLU A 53 12.00 -2.46 2.72
N THR A 54 10.84 -2.84 3.18
CA THR A 54 10.61 -3.41 4.51
C THR A 54 9.69 -4.61 4.39
N ASP A 55 9.73 -5.50 5.38
CA ASP A 55 8.79 -6.62 5.50
C ASP A 55 8.02 -6.57 6.82
N ALA A 56 7.90 -5.38 7.40
CA ALA A 56 7.24 -5.16 8.69
C ALA A 56 5.73 -4.95 8.56
N CYS A 57 5.09 -4.56 9.65
CA CYS A 57 3.63 -4.45 9.75
C CYS A 57 2.97 -3.61 8.65
N GLY A 58 3.64 -2.56 8.20
CA GLY A 58 3.09 -1.68 7.15
C GLY A 58 2.75 -2.38 5.84
N ILE A 59 3.39 -3.53 5.57
CA ILE A 59 3.12 -4.32 4.38
C ILE A 59 1.67 -4.81 4.36
N ASP A 60 1.12 -5.18 5.50
CA ASP A 60 -0.26 -5.65 5.55
C ASP A 60 -1.25 -4.53 5.20
N ALA A 61 -0.93 -3.29 5.57
CA ALA A 61 -1.74 -2.15 5.15
C ALA A 61 -1.67 -1.94 3.63
N ILE A 62 -0.50 -2.08 3.03
CA ILE A 62 -0.35 -1.98 1.58
C ILE A 62 -1.20 -3.05 0.88
N GLN A 63 -1.18 -4.28 1.36
CA GLN A 63 -1.98 -5.35 0.79
C GLN A 63 -3.48 -5.07 0.94
N SER A 64 -3.90 -4.62 2.12
CA SER A 64 -5.31 -4.35 2.40
C SER A 64 -5.84 -3.15 1.62
N VAL A 65 -5.09 -2.05 1.57
CA VAL A 65 -5.55 -0.79 0.97
C VAL A 65 -5.40 -0.80 -0.55
N TRP A 66 -4.23 -1.17 -1.05
CA TRP A 66 -3.95 -1.15 -2.49
C TRP A 66 -4.33 -2.44 -3.20
N GLY A 67 -4.40 -3.54 -2.48
CA GLY A 67 -4.60 -4.85 -3.11
C GLY A 67 -3.35 -5.39 -3.77
N CYS A 68 -2.19 -4.83 -3.46
CA CYS A 68 -0.93 -5.36 -3.96
C CYS A 68 -0.52 -6.55 -3.10
N THR A 69 -0.36 -7.71 -3.70
CA THR A 69 -0.02 -8.93 -2.97
C THR A 69 1.09 -9.70 -3.68
N MET A 70 1.77 -10.52 -2.92
CA MET A 70 2.82 -11.39 -3.49
C MET A 70 2.22 -12.41 -4.45
N GLY A 71 1.01 -12.90 -4.16
CA GLY A 71 0.33 -13.87 -5.02
C GLY A 71 -0.03 -13.33 -6.40
N LYS A 72 -0.36 -12.04 -6.48
CA LYS A 72 -0.62 -11.39 -7.77
C LYS A 72 0.64 -10.93 -8.48
N GLY A 73 1.77 -10.92 -7.78
CA GLY A 73 3.03 -10.46 -8.35
C GLY A 73 3.19 -8.95 -8.41
N ASN A 74 2.30 -8.20 -7.76
CA ASN A 74 2.36 -6.74 -7.76
C ASN A 74 2.80 -6.15 -6.42
N LEU A 75 3.31 -6.96 -5.52
CA LEU A 75 3.99 -6.54 -4.31
C LEU A 75 5.40 -7.13 -4.35
N LEU A 76 6.39 -6.25 -4.51
CA LEU A 76 7.78 -6.66 -4.61
C LEU A 76 8.51 -6.27 -3.34
N LEU A 77 9.01 -7.25 -2.62
CA LEU A 77 9.75 -7.01 -1.38
C LEU A 77 11.24 -6.97 -1.65
N LYS A 78 11.87 -5.88 -1.25
CA LYS A 78 13.33 -5.72 -1.29
C LYS A 78 13.79 -5.28 0.10
N PRO A 79 13.81 -6.19 1.09
CA PRO A 79 14.08 -5.83 2.48
C PRO A 79 15.48 -5.23 2.64
N ARG A 80 15.52 -3.98 3.08
CA ARG A 80 16.75 -3.25 3.34
C ARG A 80 16.72 -2.55 4.70
N GLY A 81 15.74 -2.92 5.54
CA GLY A 81 15.58 -2.32 6.85
C GLY A 81 15.09 -0.87 6.79
N LYS A 82 14.44 -0.47 5.72
CA LYS A 82 13.95 0.90 5.52
C LYS A 82 12.44 0.93 5.39
N GLN A 83 11.81 1.90 6.04
CA GLN A 83 10.38 2.19 5.84
C GLN A 83 10.22 3.01 4.54
N ALA A 84 10.52 2.39 3.42
CA ALA A 84 10.47 3.04 2.12
C ALA A 84 9.59 2.22 1.18
N PHE A 85 8.73 2.91 0.44
CA PHE A 85 7.78 2.30 -0.46
C PHE A 85 7.76 3.06 -1.78
N THR A 86 7.69 2.33 -2.89
CA THR A 86 7.51 2.93 -4.21
C THR A 86 6.21 2.39 -4.78
N PHE A 87 5.29 3.29 -5.09
CA PHE A 87 3.99 2.96 -5.67
C PHE A 87 3.98 3.31 -7.15
N TYR A 88 3.44 2.42 -7.94
CA TYR A 88 3.38 2.59 -9.38
C TYR A 88 2.00 2.16 -9.88
N ARG A 89 1.43 2.95 -10.78
CA ARG A 89 0.17 2.60 -11.43
C ARG A 89 0.46 2.28 -12.89
N ARG A 90 0.15 1.06 -13.31
CA ARG A 90 0.38 0.63 -14.68
C ARG A 90 -0.48 1.43 -15.65
N GLY A 91 0.07 1.75 -16.81
CA GLY A 91 -0.63 2.56 -17.79
C GLY A 91 -0.56 4.06 -17.53
N ALA A 92 0.08 4.47 -16.46
CA ALA A 92 0.28 5.87 -16.10
C ALA A 92 1.75 6.09 -15.71
N PRO A 93 2.67 6.18 -16.68
CA PRO A 93 4.11 6.27 -16.38
C PRO A 93 4.49 7.42 -15.46
N GLU A 94 3.69 8.49 -15.45
CA GLU A 94 3.90 9.63 -14.57
C GLU A 94 3.38 9.38 -13.16
N GLY A 95 2.74 8.24 -12.94
CA GLY A 95 2.12 7.88 -11.67
C GLY A 95 3.03 7.04 -10.78
N THR A 96 4.28 7.44 -10.61
CA THR A 96 5.21 6.76 -9.72
C THR A 96 5.52 7.66 -8.53
N ILE A 97 5.33 7.14 -7.32
CA ILE A 97 5.59 7.87 -6.09
C ILE A 97 6.47 7.03 -5.19
N ALA A 98 7.53 7.63 -4.68
CA ALA A 98 8.41 7.03 -3.68
C ALA A 98 8.20 7.74 -2.35
N VAL A 99 8.06 6.97 -1.28
CA VAL A 99 7.87 7.48 0.08
C VAL A 99 8.87 6.80 1.00
N SER A 100 9.51 7.59 1.84
CA SER A 100 10.44 7.05 2.82
C SER A 100 10.31 7.73 4.18
#